data_8605b2fc3a4cedffa3e8c559890f2ae1
#
_entry.id   8605b2fc3a4cedffa3e8c559890f2ae1
#
_cell.length_a   1.000
_cell.length_b   1.000
_cell.length_c   1.000
_cell.angle_alpha   90.00
_cell.angle_beta   90.00
_cell.angle_gamma   90.00
#
_symmetry.space_group_name_H-M   'P 1'
#
loop_
_entity.id
_entity.type
_entity.pdbx_description
1 polymer ?
#
loop_
_entity_poly.entity_id
_entity_poly.type
_entity_poly.pdbx_seq_one_letter_code
_entity_poly.pdbx_strand_id
1 'polypeptide(L)'
;MKVESSEERYPSPVGTSDPASTAGTEPFPSLPRPSGYRWLKRIAALLVISACFFFLGRTLLNNLAQISSHQWQPKLAPLLLSFLFLGANLAVSSLVWKMILALFGVGLPFSQSFKITFVSAPGKYVPGKIWIYLSQIYLSQKAGIPKGVALLSMLLLFSGYVLAGVMVFAFSLFFWEGFSPWLIAAFLLVSLWLFWSLFSGRVQNVMSKLLGFVSKRYSQALTSQGLHFNAGAFEIVGILLILLADWAIFAAAAYFLVNSLYQIDIQHTVILCGIFAISVLAGIASFFVPAGLGVREGVQSYLLSLFIPISAAVLISLAMRAWMILGETGCFLAALRIKKPRLW
;
A
#
# COMPACT_ATOMS: atom_id res chain seq x y z
N MET A 1 -10.89 43.25 78.80
CA MET A 1 -10.80 41.80 78.63
C MET A 1 -10.65 41.58 77.12
N LYS A 2 -9.35 41.53 76.70
CA LYS A 2 -9.00 41.31 75.25
C LYS A 2 -8.86 39.81 74.99
N VAL A 3 -9.55 39.29 74.03
CA VAL A 3 -9.40 37.91 73.53
C VAL A 3 -8.44 38.01 72.38
N GLU A 4 -7.22 37.40 72.58
CA GLU A 4 -6.27 37.18 71.51
C GLU A 4 -6.73 36.01 70.64
N SER A 5 -6.91 36.24 69.32
CA SER A 5 -7.11 35.21 68.31
C SER A 5 -5.76 34.75 67.79
N SER A 6 -5.39 33.50 68.08
CA SER A 6 -4.22 32.82 67.55
C SER A 6 -4.49 32.44 66.10
N GLU A 7 -3.82 33.07 65.17
CA GLU A 7 -3.75 32.64 63.75
C GLU A 7 -2.86 31.39 63.63
N GLU A 8 -3.48 30.23 63.36
CA GLU A 8 -2.78 29.04 62.89
C GLU A 8 -2.28 29.28 61.49
N ARG A 9 -0.97 29.34 61.31
CA ARG A 9 -0.30 29.41 60.04
C ARG A 9 -0.30 28.01 59.40
N TYR A 10 -1.16 27.78 58.37
CA TYR A 10 -1.08 26.62 57.49
C TYR A 10 0.24 26.66 56.67
N PRO A 11 0.99 25.55 56.57
CA PRO A 11 2.13 25.49 55.69
C PRO A 11 1.66 25.48 54.21
N SER A 12 2.32 26.30 53.38
CA SER A 12 2.12 26.36 51.94
C SER A 12 2.29 24.99 51.27
N PRO A 13 1.45 24.60 50.32
CA PRO A 13 1.60 23.33 49.62
C PRO A 13 2.90 23.32 48.82
N VAL A 14 3.68 22.28 49.06
CA VAL A 14 4.87 21.90 48.26
C VAL A 14 4.48 21.85 46.79
N GLY A 15 5.21 22.58 45.96
CA GLY A 15 4.98 22.65 44.54
C GLY A 15 4.95 21.27 43.91
N THR A 16 3.76 20.86 43.47
CA THR A 16 3.60 19.72 42.56
C THR A 16 4.12 20.16 41.19
N SER A 17 5.35 19.74 40.91
CA SER A 17 5.88 19.80 39.54
C SER A 17 4.99 18.95 38.64
N ASP A 18 4.24 19.62 37.76
CA ASP A 18 3.43 18.98 36.70
C ASP A 18 4.31 18.09 35.82
N PRO A 19 4.12 16.77 35.79
CA PRO A 19 4.89 15.90 34.92
C PRO A 19 4.50 16.04 33.43
N ALA A 20 3.56 16.93 33.12
CA ALA A 20 3.05 17.11 31.73
C ALA A 20 3.83 18.10 30.87
N SER A 21 4.81 18.84 31.42
CA SER A 21 5.50 19.91 30.69
C SER A 21 6.78 19.48 29.96
N THR A 22 7.20 18.21 30.04
CA THR A 22 8.42 17.71 29.40
C THR A 22 8.19 16.72 28.25
N ALA A 23 6.97 16.63 27.74
CA ALA A 23 6.77 16.04 26.41
C ALA A 23 7.33 17.00 25.35
N GLY A 24 8.66 17.06 25.25
CA GLY A 24 9.36 17.88 24.28
C GLY A 24 8.84 17.57 22.88
N THR A 25 8.11 18.52 22.33
CA THR A 25 7.89 18.62 20.88
C THR A 25 9.27 18.88 20.25
N GLU A 26 10.06 17.83 20.08
CA GLU A 26 11.28 17.96 19.30
C GLU A 26 10.88 18.42 17.88
N PRO A 27 11.48 19.50 17.37
CA PRO A 27 11.25 19.93 16.01
C PRO A 27 11.61 18.76 15.07
N PHE A 28 10.80 18.57 14.04
CA PHE A 28 11.09 17.61 12.98
C PHE A 28 12.57 17.70 12.61
N PRO A 29 13.30 16.57 12.52
CA PRO A 29 14.67 16.60 12.03
C PRO A 29 14.66 17.33 10.71
N SER A 30 15.44 18.41 10.59
CA SER A 30 15.59 19.20 9.39
C SER A 30 15.88 18.23 8.24
N LEU A 31 15.00 18.24 7.24
CA LEU A 31 15.15 17.37 6.07
C LEU A 31 16.57 17.57 5.51
N PRO A 32 17.32 16.51 5.24
CA PRO A 32 18.68 16.61 4.74
C PRO A 32 18.67 17.46 3.48
N ARG A 33 19.55 18.48 3.44
CA ARG A 33 19.70 19.38 2.31
C ARG A 33 19.87 18.59 1.01
N PRO A 34 19.23 18.97 -0.09
CA PRO A 34 19.29 18.24 -1.34
C PRO A 34 20.74 18.19 -1.86
N SER A 35 21.35 16.99 -1.82
CA SER A 35 22.60 16.74 -2.53
C SER A 35 22.37 16.86 -4.03
N GLY A 36 23.35 17.35 -4.81
CA GLY A 36 23.26 17.58 -6.26
C GLY A 36 22.78 16.37 -7.10
N TYR A 37 22.72 15.18 -6.50
CA TYR A 37 22.24 13.95 -7.11
C TYR A 37 20.70 13.83 -7.22
N ARG A 38 19.93 14.68 -6.53
CA ARG A 38 18.45 14.58 -6.52
C ARG A 38 17.82 15.09 -7.81
N TRP A 39 18.41 16.09 -8.45
CA TRP A 39 17.91 16.59 -9.72
C TRP A 39 18.10 15.57 -10.84
N LEU A 40 19.23 14.84 -10.85
CA LEU A 40 19.50 13.79 -11.84
C LEU A 40 18.48 12.65 -11.73
N LYS A 41 18.12 12.22 -10.50
CA LYS A 41 17.05 11.23 -10.26
C LYS A 41 15.68 11.72 -10.72
N ARG A 42 15.37 13.01 -10.53
CA ARG A 42 14.12 13.61 -11.02
C ARG A 42 14.08 13.67 -12.55
N ILE A 43 15.18 14.06 -13.19
CA ILE A 43 15.30 14.05 -14.64
C ILE A 43 15.19 12.63 -15.19
N ALA A 44 15.88 11.64 -14.61
CA ALA A 44 15.75 10.25 -15.00
C ALA A 44 14.30 9.74 -14.88
N ALA A 45 13.62 10.06 -13.78
CA ALA A 45 12.22 9.71 -13.61
C ALA A 45 11.31 10.37 -14.66
N LEU A 46 11.52 11.68 -14.93
CA LEU A 46 10.78 12.40 -15.95
C LEU A 46 11.04 11.83 -17.35
N LEU A 47 12.29 11.49 -17.67
CA LEU A 47 12.65 10.86 -18.95
C LEU A 47 11.96 9.50 -19.11
N VAL A 48 11.96 8.65 -18.08
CA VAL A 48 11.27 7.35 -18.11
C VAL A 48 9.77 7.54 -18.29
N ILE A 49 9.15 8.43 -17.52
CA ILE A 49 7.73 8.74 -17.64
C ILE A 49 7.41 9.24 -19.05
N SER A 50 8.17 10.22 -19.55
CA SER A 50 7.98 10.80 -20.88
C SER A 50 8.17 9.75 -21.97
N ALA A 51 9.18 8.89 -21.87
CA ALA A 51 9.41 7.81 -22.83
C ALA A 51 8.25 6.80 -22.83
N CYS A 52 7.74 6.40 -21.64
CA CYS A 52 6.60 5.49 -21.55
C CYS A 52 5.33 6.13 -22.13
N PHE A 53 5.02 7.38 -21.78
CA PHE A 53 3.85 8.06 -22.36
C PHE A 53 4.00 8.34 -23.85
N PHE A 54 5.21 8.65 -24.32
CA PHE A 54 5.51 8.78 -25.76
C PHE A 54 5.27 7.45 -26.49
N PHE A 55 5.79 6.34 -25.93
CA PHE A 55 5.56 5.01 -26.49
C PHE A 55 4.08 4.65 -26.53
N LEU A 56 3.34 4.82 -25.42
CA LEU A 56 1.90 4.57 -25.35
C LEU A 56 1.12 5.47 -26.30
N GLY A 57 1.44 6.76 -26.31
CA GLY A 57 0.80 7.75 -27.21
C GLY A 57 1.06 7.43 -28.69
N ARG A 58 2.31 7.14 -29.06
CA ARG A 58 2.68 6.74 -30.41
C ARG A 58 1.94 5.44 -30.83
N THR A 59 1.88 4.46 -29.94
CA THR A 59 1.17 3.21 -30.20
C THR A 59 -0.33 3.46 -30.40
N LEU A 60 -0.96 4.30 -29.57
CA LEU A 60 -2.36 4.71 -29.77
C LEU A 60 -2.55 5.42 -31.11
N LEU A 61 -1.72 6.43 -31.41
CA LEU A 61 -1.82 7.19 -32.66
C LEU A 61 -1.64 6.30 -33.90
N ASN A 62 -0.67 5.40 -33.89
CA ASN A 62 -0.42 4.48 -34.99
C ASN A 62 -1.56 3.46 -35.21
N ASN A 63 -2.36 3.21 -34.18
CA ASN A 63 -3.47 2.24 -34.24
C ASN A 63 -4.85 2.90 -34.12
N LEU A 64 -4.96 4.23 -34.31
CA LEU A 64 -6.24 4.95 -34.23
C LEU A 64 -7.30 4.38 -35.17
N ALA A 65 -6.94 4.02 -36.42
CA ALA A 65 -7.85 3.42 -37.38
C ALA A 65 -8.42 2.08 -36.86
N GLN A 66 -7.57 1.26 -36.21
CA GLN A 66 -7.97 -0.03 -35.65
C GLN A 66 -8.82 0.17 -34.38
N ILE A 67 -8.53 1.19 -33.57
CA ILE A 67 -9.32 1.56 -32.40
C ILE A 67 -10.68 2.09 -32.83
N SER A 68 -10.74 2.94 -33.85
CA SER A 68 -11.98 3.54 -34.35
C SER A 68 -12.86 2.56 -35.11
N SER A 69 -12.27 1.56 -35.79
CA SER A 69 -13.00 0.51 -36.48
C SER A 69 -13.59 -0.56 -35.53
N HIS A 70 -13.03 -0.68 -34.33
CA HIS A 70 -13.60 -1.58 -33.33
C HIS A 70 -14.86 -0.93 -32.72
N GLN A 71 -15.98 -1.63 -32.82
CA GLN A 71 -17.23 -1.16 -32.22
C GLN A 71 -17.16 -1.35 -30.68
N TRP A 72 -16.66 -0.34 -29.99
CA TRP A 72 -16.63 -0.30 -28.54
C TRP A 72 -18.07 -0.20 -28.02
N GLN A 73 -18.56 -1.27 -27.43
CA GLN A 73 -19.87 -1.30 -26.77
C GLN A 73 -19.64 -1.44 -25.25
N PRO A 74 -19.35 -0.36 -24.53
CA PRO A 74 -19.10 -0.43 -23.10
C PRO A 74 -20.36 -0.93 -22.39
N LYS A 75 -20.23 -2.08 -21.71
CA LYS A 75 -21.31 -2.67 -20.93
C LYS A 75 -21.33 -2.08 -19.54
N LEU A 76 -22.42 -1.39 -19.20
CA LEU A 76 -22.56 -0.70 -17.92
C LEU A 76 -22.54 -1.66 -16.71
N ALA A 77 -23.19 -2.82 -16.83
CA ALA A 77 -23.27 -3.76 -15.70
C ALA A 77 -21.90 -4.30 -15.26
N PRO A 78 -21.02 -4.81 -16.16
CA PRO A 78 -19.66 -5.19 -15.76
C PRO A 78 -18.84 -4.00 -15.26
N LEU A 79 -19.02 -2.80 -15.83
CA LEU A 79 -18.31 -1.61 -15.35
C LEU A 79 -18.68 -1.28 -13.90
N LEU A 80 -19.96 -1.30 -13.55
CA LEU A 80 -20.40 -1.06 -12.16
C LEU A 80 -19.90 -2.15 -11.20
N LEU A 81 -19.94 -3.44 -11.64
CA LEU A 81 -19.37 -4.54 -10.87
C LEU A 81 -17.87 -4.36 -10.66
N SER A 82 -17.14 -3.86 -11.67
CA SER A 82 -15.71 -3.60 -11.51
C SER A 82 -15.41 -2.59 -10.41
N PHE A 83 -16.19 -1.52 -10.31
CA PHE A 83 -16.05 -0.53 -9.23
C PHE A 83 -16.46 -1.07 -7.88
N LEU A 84 -17.48 -1.94 -7.80
CA LEU A 84 -17.88 -2.60 -6.57
C LEU A 84 -16.75 -3.48 -6.02
N PHE A 85 -16.18 -4.34 -6.87
CA PHE A 85 -15.05 -5.20 -6.50
C PHE A 85 -13.78 -4.40 -6.20
N LEU A 86 -13.52 -3.30 -6.93
CA LEU A 86 -12.42 -2.38 -6.60
C LEU A 86 -12.59 -1.76 -5.22
N GLY A 87 -13.79 -1.29 -4.89
CA GLY A 87 -14.09 -0.76 -3.56
C GLY A 87 -13.88 -1.79 -2.46
N ALA A 88 -14.30 -3.05 -2.69
CA ALA A 88 -14.04 -4.17 -1.77
C ALA A 88 -12.54 -4.43 -1.61
N ASN A 89 -11.78 -4.52 -2.69
CA ASN A 89 -10.32 -4.69 -2.66
C ASN A 89 -9.63 -3.56 -1.85
N LEU A 90 -9.96 -2.31 -2.13
CA LEU A 90 -9.41 -1.17 -1.39
C LEU A 90 -9.79 -1.21 0.10
N ALA A 91 -10.98 -1.68 0.45
CA ALA A 91 -11.38 -1.87 1.85
C ALA A 91 -10.60 -2.99 2.52
N VAL A 92 -10.39 -4.14 1.82
CA VAL A 92 -9.62 -5.28 2.33
C VAL A 92 -8.17 -4.89 2.61
N SER A 93 -7.53 -4.08 1.77
CA SER A 93 -6.17 -3.61 2.03
C SER A 93 -6.04 -2.85 3.36
N SER A 94 -7.04 -2.06 3.73
CA SER A 94 -7.12 -1.39 5.04
C SER A 94 -7.37 -2.36 6.19
N LEU A 95 -8.14 -3.43 5.94
CA LEU A 95 -8.39 -4.49 6.92
C LEU A 95 -7.10 -5.26 7.23
N VAL A 96 -6.32 -5.62 6.21
CA VAL A 96 -5.02 -6.29 6.39
C VAL A 96 -4.09 -5.45 7.25
N TRP A 97 -4.01 -4.14 7.00
CA TRP A 97 -3.18 -3.27 7.83
C TRP A 97 -3.65 -3.23 9.29
N LYS A 98 -4.96 -3.17 9.53
CA LYS A 98 -5.54 -3.30 10.88
C LYS A 98 -5.12 -4.61 11.55
N MET A 99 -5.16 -5.74 10.83
CA MET A 99 -4.77 -7.04 11.36
C MET A 99 -3.28 -7.08 11.70
N ILE A 100 -2.42 -6.52 10.86
CA ILE A 100 -0.99 -6.43 11.14
C ILE A 100 -0.73 -5.56 12.37
N LEU A 101 -1.46 -4.45 12.55
CA LEU A 101 -1.35 -3.63 13.77
C LEU A 101 -1.75 -4.41 15.03
N ALA A 102 -2.76 -5.29 14.94
CA ALA A 102 -3.18 -6.14 16.05
C ALA A 102 -2.07 -7.12 16.50
N LEU A 103 -1.19 -7.58 15.59
CA LEU A 103 -0.02 -8.38 15.94
C LEU A 103 0.98 -7.63 16.84
N PHE A 104 0.96 -6.30 16.82
CA PHE A 104 1.74 -5.44 17.72
C PHE A 104 0.95 -5.03 18.99
N GLY A 105 -0.21 -5.65 19.25
CA GLY A 105 -1.07 -5.30 20.39
C GLY A 105 -1.86 -4.00 20.20
N VAL A 106 -1.87 -3.42 18.99
CA VAL A 106 -2.59 -2.17 18.72
C VAL A 106 -3.99 -2.46 18.17
N GLY A 107 -5.01 -2.22 19.00
CA GLY A 107 -6.42 -2.32 18.62
C GLY A 107 -6.88 -1.05 17.88
N LEU A 108 -6.98 -1.09 16.55
CA LEU A 108 -7.48 0.02 15.75
C LEU A 108 -8.84 -0.32 15.13
N PRO A 109 -9.89 0.54 15.24
CA PRO A 109 -11.13 0.34 14.52
C PRO A 109 -10.91 0.39 13.00
N PHE A 110 -11.66 -0.43 12.25
CA PHE A 110 -11.55 -0.46 10.78
C PHE A 110 -11.70 0.91 10.14
N SER A 111 -12.65 1.73 10.61
CA SER A 111 -12.88 3.07 10.10
C SER A 111 -11.64 3.98 10.21
N GLN A 112 -10.86 3.82 11.28
CA GLN A 112 -9.62 4.58 11.48
C GLN A 112 -8.49 4.05 10.60
N SER A 113 -8.37 2.72 10.47
CA SER A 113 -7.43 2.10 9.53
C SER A 113 -7.71 2.59 8.11
N PHE A 114 -8.96 2.53 7.67
CA PHE A 114 -9.41 3.02 6.37
C PHE A 114 -9.09 4.51 6.18
N LYS A 115 -9.41 5.33 7.17
CA LYS A 115 -9.11 6.78 7.13
C LYS A 115 -7.62 7.06 6.98
N ILE A 116 -6.78 6.45 7.80
CA ILE A 116 -5.33 6.66 7.76
C ILE A 116 -4.77 6.21 6.40
N THR A 117 -5.16 5.04 5.91
CA THR A 117 -4.72 4.50 4.62
C THR A 117 -5.07 5.42 3.47
N PHE A 118 -6.35 5.83 3.35
CA PHE A 118 -6.79 6.59 2.18
C PHE A 118 -6.52 8.08 2.26
N VAL A 119 -6.43 8.69 3.43
CA VAL A 119 -5.97 10.09 3.56
C VAL A 119 -4.48 10.23 3.24
N SER A 120 -3.67 9.18 3.46
CA SER A 120 -2.24 9.18 3.09
C SER A 120 -2.00 8.79 1.62
N ALA A 121 -2.95 8.12 0.96
CA ALA A 121 -2.80 7.58 -0.40
C ALA A 121 -2.36 8.60 -1.47
N PRO A 122 -2.81 9.87 -1.49
CA PRO A 122 -2.33 10.87 -2.44
C PRO A 122 -0.81 11.08 -2.41
N GLY A 123 -0.16 10.79 -1.28
CA GLY A 123 1.29 10.89 -1.13
C GLY A 123 2.09 10.02 -2.10
N LYS A 124 1.51 8.99 -2.68
CA LYS A 124 2.20 8.12 -3.67
C LYS A 124 2.41 8.80 -5.03
N TYR A 125 1.61 9.83 -5.34
CA TYR A 125 1.73 10.60 -6.58
C TYR A 125 2.79 11.70 -6.50
N VAL A 126 3.27 12.01 -5.28
CA VAL A 126 4.36 12.98 -5.08
C VAL A 126 5.70 12.31 -5.39
N PRO A 127 6.61 12.96 -6.15
CA PRO A 127 7.92 12.41 -6.46
C PRO A 127 8.69 11.94 -5.23
N GLY A 128 9.29 10.73 -5.31
CA GLY A 128 10.08 10.13 -4.24
C GLY A 128 9.37 9.09 -3.39
N LYS A 129 8.06 8.80 -3.63
CA LYS A 129 7.25 7.75 -2.95
C LYS A 129 7.30 7.74 -1.41
N ILE A 130 8.08 8.63 -0.79
CA ILE A 130 8.25 8.65 0.67
C ILE A 130 7.07 9.31 1.38
N TRP A 131 6.34 10.17 0.68
CA TRP A 131 5.29 11.01 1.25
C TRP A 131 4.07 10.21 1.74
N ILE A 132 3.74 9.10 1.09
CA ILE A 132 2.68 8.22 1.54
C ILE A 132 3.01 7.65 2.93
N TYR A 133 4.24 7.18 3.13
CA TYR A 133 4.68 6.60 4.40
C TYR A 133 4.77 7.66 5.50
N LEU A 134 5.31 8.84 5.20
CA LEU A 134 5.39 9.95 6.16
C LEU A 134 4.01 10.41 6.60
N SER A 135 3.07 10.57 5.66
CA SER A 135 1.68 10.94 5.95
C SER A 135 1.00 9.88 6.80
N GLN A 136 1.18 8.60 6.48
CA GLN A 136 0.58 7.51 7.20
C GLN A 136 1.15 7.39 8.62
N ILE A 137 2.48 7.54 8.81
CA ILE A 137 3.12 7.60 10.13
C ILE A 137 2.55 8.77 10.95
N TYR A 138 2.47 9.96 10.36
CA TYR A 138 1.94 11.13 11.04
C TYR A 138 0.49 10.95 11.50
N LEU A 139 -0.37 10.41 10.63
CA LEU A 139 -1.76 10.14 10.98
C LEU A 139 -1.89 9.03 12.02
N SER A 140 -1.02 8.01 11.95
CA SER A 140 -0.94 6.93 12.95
C SER A 140 -0.57 7.45 14.33
N GLN A 141 0.43 8.35 14.42
CA GLN A 141 0.80 8.98 15.68
C GLN A 141 -0.36 9.80 16.28
N LYS A 142 -1.13 10.50 15.44
CA LYS A 142 -2.36 11.20 15.89
C LYS A 142 -3.47 10.25 16.37
N ALA A 143 -3.42 9.00 15.97
CA ALA A 143 -4.31 7.94 16.44
C ALA A 143 -3.73 7.15 17.64
N GLY A 144 -2.66 7.65 18.26
CA GLY A 144 -2.03 7.01 19.42
C GLY A 144 -1.11 5.83 19.08
N ILE A 145 -0.83 5.57 17.81
CA ILE A 145 0.02 4.45 17.38
C ILE A 145 1.49 4.90 17.43
N PRO A 146 2.37 4.19 18.16
CA PRO A 146 3.79 4.50 18.20
C PRO A 146 4.41 4.50 16.82
N LYS A 147 5.30 5.46 16.55
CA LYS A 147 5.94 5.67 15.25
C LYS A 147 6.64 4.41 14.73
N GLY A 148 7.33 3.67 15.61
CA GLY A 148 8.02 2.42 15.25
C GLY A 148 7.05 1.33 14.82
N VAL A 149 5.93 1.17 15.54
CA VAL A 149 4.87 0.20 15.18
C VAL A 149 4.22 0.56 13.85
N ALA A 150 3.91 1.85 13.63
CA ALA A 150 3.36 2.31 12.36
C ALA A 150 4.32 1.99 11.20
N LEU A 151 5.61 2.28 11.35
CA LEU A 151 6.61 1.99 10.30
C LEU A 151 6.75 0.48 10.04
N LEU A 152 6.90 -0.34 11.10
CA LEU A 152 7.05 -1.78 10.97
C LEU A 152 5.81 -2.43 10.35
N SER A 153 4.62 -2.04 10.79
CA SER A 153 3.37 -2.58 10.24
C SER A 153 3.19 -2.25 8.76
N MET A 154 3.62 -1.06 8.31
CA MET A 154 3.60 -0.70 6.89
C MET A 154 4.61 -1.50 6.08
N LEU A 155 5.83 -1.71 6.60
CA LEU A 155 6.83 -2.53 5.93
C LEU A 155 6.37 -3.98 5.81
N LEU A 156 5.74 -4.54 6.84
CA LEU A 156 5.15 -5.88 6.81
C LEU A 156 4.01 -5.96 5.80
N LEU A 157 3.11 -5.00 5.79
CA LEU A 157 2.03 -4.93 4.81
C LEU A 157 2.58 -4.89 3.37
N PHE A 158 3.50 -3.97 3.11
CA PHE A 158 4.10 -3.79 1.80
C PHE A 158 4.82 -5.06 1.31
N SER A 159 5.67 -5.65 2.16
CA SER A 159 6.41 -6.87 1.81
C SER A 159 5.48 -8.08 1.64
N GLY A 160 4.47 -8.21 2.51
CA GLY A 160 3.45 -9.24 2.39
C GLY A 160 2.65 -9.12 1.10
N TYR A 161 2.28 -7.89 0.73
CA TYR A 161 1.56 -7.61 -0.52
C TYR A 161 2.39 -7.93 -1.77
N VAL A 162 3.68 -7.59 -1.76
CA VAL A 162 4.62 -7.92 -2.83
C VAL A 162 4.76 -9.43 -2.96
N LEU A 163 4.99 -10.15 -1.85
CA LEU A 163 5.15 -11.62 -1.89
C LEU A 163 3.86 -12.33 -2.33
N ALA A 164 2.69 -11.89 -1.87
CA ALA A 164 1.42 -12.43 -2.34
C ALA A 164 1.22 -12.17 -3.84
N GLY A 165 1.57 -10.98 -4.34
CA GLY A 165 1.53 -10.66 -5.78
C GLY A 165 2.48 -11.52 -6.60
N VAL A 166 3.68 -11.81 -6.08
CA VAL A 166 4.63 -12.74 -6.69
C VAL A 166 4.05 -14.16 -6.74
N MET A 167 3.38 -14.63 -5.68
CA MET A 167 2.71 -15.94 -5.66
C MET A 167 1.58 -16.01 -6.71
N VAL A 168 0.76 -14.96 -6.79
CA VAL A 168 -0.33 -14.87 -7.77
C VAL A 168 0.21 -14.90 -9.20
N PHE A 169 1.27 -14.15 -9.48
CA PHE A 169 1.92 -14.18 -10.78
C PHE A 169 2.48 -15.57 -11.08
N ALA A 170 3.23 -16.17 -10.14
CA ALA A 170 3.79 -17.50 -10.29
C ALA A 170 2.70 -18.56 -10.55
N PHE A 171 1.59 -18.48 -9.79
CA PHE A 171 0.45 -19.37 -10.01
C PHE A 171 -0.16 -19.20 -11.40
N SER A 172 -0.24 -17.98 -11.91
CA SER A 172 -0.77 -17.74 -13.26
C SER A 172 0.07 -18.39 -14.36
N LEU A 173 1.37 -18.57 -14.14
CA LEU A 173 2.28 -19.19 -15.13
C LEU A 173 1.95 -20.65 -15.41
N PHE A 174 1.20 -21.35 -14.56
CA PHE A 174 0.69 -22.69 -14.86
C PHE A 174 -0.26 -22.71 -16.08
N PHE A 175 -0.86 -21.57 -16.39
CA PHE A 175 -1.81 -21.40 -17.49
C PHE A 175 -1.15 -20.78 -18.72
N TRP A 176 0.16 -20.53 -18.69
CA TRP A 176 0.94 -20.03 -19.83
C TRP A 176 1.71 -21.19 -20.46
N GLU A 177 1.71 -21.26 -21.77
CA GLU A 177 2.49 -22.23 -22.50
C GLU A 177 4.00 -21.99 -22.34
N GLY A 178 4.79 -23.07 -22.27
CA GLY A 178 6.25 -23.01 -22.26
C GLY A 178 6.92 -22.91 -20.89
N PHE A 179 6.18 -22.84 -19.79
CA PHE A 179 6.79 -22.82 -18.45
C PHE A 179 6.79 -24.19 -17.79
N SER A 180 7.95 -24.56 -17.20
CA SER A 180 8.09 -25.83 -16.47
C SER A 180 7.29 -25.79 -15.15
N PRO A 181 6.35 -26.74 -14.90
CA PRO A 181 5.59 -26.79 -13.66
C PRO A 181 6.47 -26.90 -12.41
N TRP A 182 7.61 -27.58 -12.51
CA TRP A 182 8.54 -27.74 -11.39
C TRP A 182 9.23 -26.43 -11.00
N LEU A 183 9.61 -25.60 -11.98
CA LEU A 183 10.15 -24.27 -11.71
C LEU A 183 9.12 -23.36 -11.06
N ILE A 184 7.87 -23.42 -11.53
CA ILE A 184 6.77 -22.65 -10.94
C ILE A 184 6.52 -23.09 -9.49
N ALA A 185 6.45 -24.41 -9.24
CA ALA A 185 6.28 -24.95 -7.90
C ALA A 185 7.43 -24.54 -6.96
N ALA A 186 8.69 -24.62 -7.42
CA ALA A 186 9.84 -24.18 -6.65
C ALA A 186 9.75 -22.68 -6.30
N PHE A 187 9.32 -21.85 -7.25
CA PHE A 187 9.16 -20.40 -7.03
C PHE A 187 8.05 -20.09 -6.03
N LEU A 188 6.93 -20.82 -6.09
CA LEU A 188 5.85 -20.70 -5.11
C LEU A 188 6.29 -21.12 -3.71
N LEU A 189 7.02 -22.22 -3.58
CA LEU A 189 7.54 -22.70 -2.29
C LEU A 189 8.52 -21.69 -1.68
N VAL A 190 9.44 -21.14 -2.48
CA VAL A 190 10.38 -20.10 -2.02
C VAL A 190 9.61 -18.85 -1.59
N SER A 191 8.59 -18.42 -2.35
CA SER A 191 7.78 -17.25 -2.01
C SER A 191 7.00 -17.47 -0.72
N LEU A 192 6.45 -18.66 -0.52
CA LEU A 192 5.75 -19.05 0.70
C LEU A 192 6.70 -19.07 1.91
N TRP A 193 7.90 -19.63 1.73
CA TRP A 193 8.94 -19.66 2.78
C TRP A 193 9.38 -18.23 3.16
N LEU A 194 9.59 -17.36 2.17
CA LEU A 194 9.92 -15.94 2.40
C LEU A 194 8.78 -15.23 3.14
N PHE A 195 7.52 -15.48 2.74
CA PHE A 195 6.36 -14.91 3.42
C PHE A 195 6.29 -15.36 4.89
N TRP A 196 6.43 -16.66 5.14
CA TRP A 196 6.46 -17.20 6.49
C TRP A 196 7.59 -16.60 7.33
N SER A 197 8.80 -16.50 6.74
CA SER A 197 9.97 -15.92 7.40
C SER A 197 9.76 -14.44 7.75
N LEU A 198 9.06 -13.68 6.89
CA LEU A 198 8.78 -12.26 7.10
C LEU A 198 7.92 -12.04 8.34
N PHE A 199 6.90 -12.86 8.55
CA PHE A 199 5.99 -12.78 9.68
C PHE A 199 6.47 -13.58 10.90
N SER A 200 7.48 -14.42 10.77
CA SER A 200 8.13 -15.06 11.92
C SER A 200 8.91 -14.01 12.72
N GLY A 201 8.88 -14.08 14.03
CA GLY A 201 9.56 -13.11 14.91
C GLY A 201 11.05 -12.88 14.65
N ARG A 202 11.70 -13.74 13.81
CA ARG A 202 13.13 -13.61 13.44
C ARG A 202 13.42 -12.35 12.64
N VAL A 203 12.63 -12.08 11.58
CA VAL A 203 12.84 -10.89 10.71
C VAL A 203 12.54 -9.62 11.50
N GLN A 204 11.55 -9.63 12.38
CA GLN A 204 11.23 -8.47 13.21
C GLN A 204 12.30 -8.17 14.25
N ASN A 205 12.92 -9.22 14.82
CA ASN A 205 14.08 -9.05 15.69
C ASN A 205 15.28 -8.45 14.96
N VAL A 206 15.50 -8.83 13.69
CA VAL A 206 16.53 -8.21 12.84
C VAL A 206 16.13 -6.77 12.51
N MET A 207 14.88 -6.54 12.13
CA MET A 207 14.37 -5.21 11.76
C MET A 207 14.36 -4.25 12.95
N SER A 208 13.99 -4.72 14.15
CA SER A 208 14.06 -3.94 15.38
C SER A 208 15.52 -3.60 15.77
N LYS A 209 16.46 -4.54 15.57
CA LYS A 209 17.90 -4.28 15.75
C LYS A 209 18.43 -3.26 14.75
N LEU A 210 18.05 -3.35 13.47
CA LEU A 210 18.42 -2.38 12.44
C LEU A 210 17.84 -0.98 12.74
N LEU A 211 16.58 -0.92 13.17
CA LEU A 211 15.96 0.33 13.60
C LEU A 211 16.61 0.87 14.87
N GLY A 212 17.03 0.00 15.80
CA GLY A 212 17.79 0.35 17.00
C GLY A 212 19.19 0.88 16.69
N PHE A 213 19.82 0.38 15.60
CA PHE A 213 21.09 0.92 15.12
C PHE A 213 20.93 2.33 14.50
N VAL A 214 19.81 2.58 13.82
CA VAL A 214 19.47 3.91 13.27
C VAL A 214 19.05 4.87 14.38
N SER A 215 18.42 4.38 15.48
CA SER A 215 18.06 5.18 16.63
C SER A 215 17.83 4.31 17.87
N LYS A 216 18.75 4.40 18.85
CA LYS A 216 18.63 3.75 20.17
C LYS A 216 17.29 4.07 20.89
N ARG A 217 16.75 5.28 20.66
CA ARG A 217 15.45 5.72 21.16
C ARG A 217 14.27 4.88 20.65
N TYR A 218 14.33 4.35 19.42
CA TYR A 218 13.26 3.52 18.86
C TYR A 218 13.21 2.12 19.47
N SER A 219 14.38 1.52 19.72
CA SER A 219 14.46 0.21 20.38
C SER A 219 13.91 0.29 21.80
N GLN A 220 14.26 1.33 22.54
CA GLN A 220 13.78 1.54 23.91
C GLN A 220 12.28 1.84 23.98
N ALA A 221 11.73 2.62 23.03
CA ALA A 221 10.30 2.93 22.98
C ALA A 221 9.43 1.70 22.68
N LEU A 222 9.91 0.76 21.90
CA LEU A 222 9.20 -0.52 21.65
C LEU A 222 9.20 -1.40 22.91
N THR A 223 10.32 -1.45 23.62
CA THR A 223 10.48 -2.28 24.81
C THR A 223 9.80 -1.67 26.04
N SER A 224 9.86 -0.35 26.21
CA SER A 224 9.27 0.36 27.37
C SER A 224 7.74 0.45 27.32
N GLN A 225 7.12 0.34 26.13
CA GLN A 225 5.67 0.36 25.97
C GLN A 225 5.04 -1.05 26.01
N GLY A 226 5.82 -2.11 26.29
CA GLY A 226 5.32 -3.48 26.36
C GLY A 226 4.73 -4.01 25.04
N LEU A 227 5.06 -3.38 23.91
CA LEU A 227 4.57 -3.78 22.61
C LEU A 227 5.40 -4.97 22.11
N HIS A 228 4.85 -6.15 22.29
CA HIS A 228 5.44 -7.39 21.80
C HIS A 228 4.77 -7.77 20.48
N PHE A 229 5.59 -8.03 19.46
CA PHE A 229 5.08 -8.68 18.27
C PHE A 229 4.79 -10.15 18.60
N ASN A 230 3.53 -10.52 18.48
CA ASN A 230 3.06 -11.88 18.71
C ASN A 230 2.28 -12.32 17.47
N ALA A 231 2.93 -13.09 16.61
CA ALA A 231 2.27 -13.74 15.47
C ALA A 231 2.39 -15.23 15.62
N GLY A 232 1.28 -15.89 15.92
CA GLY A 232 1.15 -17.32 15.83
C GLY A 232 1.03 -17.80 14.38
N ALA A 233 1.13 -19.09 14.17
CA ALA A 233 0.97 -19.68 12.84
C ALA A 233 -0.39 -19.37 12.22
N PHE A 234 -1.43 -19.36 13.04
CA PHE A 234 -2.81 -19.09 12.60
C PHE A 234 -2.97 -17.66 12.05
N GLU A 235 -2.41 -16.67 12.75
CA GLU A 235 -2.45 -15.27 12.31
C GLU A 235 -1.66 -15.06 11.01
N ILE A 236 -0.50 -15.72 10.88
CA ILE A 236 0.33 -15.64 9.67
C ILE A 236 -0.42 -16.21 8.46
N VAL A 237 -1.00 -17.40 8.63
CA VAL A 237 -1.81 -18.05 7.58
C VAL A 237 -3.04 -17.19 7.25
N GLY A 238 -3.73 -16.66 8.27
CA GLY A 238 -4.87 -15.78 8.09
C GLY A 238 -4.54 -14.53 7.27
N ILE A 239 -3.41 -13.87 7.55
CA ILE A 239 -2.95 -12.70 6.78
C ILE A 239 -2.62 -13.09 5.34
N LEU A 240 -1.95 -14.24 5.12
CA LEU A 240 -1.65 -14.72 3.77
C LEU A 240 -2.93 -14.97 2.97
N LEU A 241 -3.88 -15.69 3.56
CA LEU A 241 -5.15 -15.99 2.89
C LEU A 241 -5.93 -14.72 2.53
N ILE A 242 -5.95 -13.73 3.41
CA ILE A 242 -6.63 -12.46 3.14
C ILE A 242 -5.89 -11.66 2.06
N LEU A 243 -4.55 -11.67 2.03
CA LEU A 243 -3.78 -11.03 0.97
C LEU A 243 -4.01 -11.71 -0.39
N LEU A 244 -4.07 -13.03 -0.43
CA LEU A 244 -4.39 -13.77 -1.65
C LEU A 244 -5.84 -13.50 -2.10
N ALA A 245 -6.78 -13.45 -1.15
CA ALA A 245 -8.16 -13.06 -1.43
C ALA A 245 -8.26 -11.62 -1.96
N ASP A 246 -7.47 -10.69 -1.42
CA ASP A 246 -7.39 -9.31 -1.90
C ASP A 246 -6.92 -9.25 -3.36
N TRP A 247 -5.91 -10.03 -3.73
CA TRP A 247 -5.48 -10.17 -5.12
C TRP A 247 -6.54 -10.81 -6.01
N ALA A 248 -7.28 -11.81 -5.52
CA ALA A 248 -8.38 -12.43 -6.25
C ALA A 248 -9.55 -11.46 -6.48
N ILE A 249 -9.91 -10.65 -5.47
CA ILE A 249 -10.92 -9.58 -5.59
C ILE A 249 -10.46 -8.54 -6.61
N PHE A 250 -9.18 -8.16 -6.59
CA PHE A 250 -8.61 -7.24 -7.58
C PHE A 250 -8.66 -7.83 -9.00
N ALA A 251 -8.36 -9.13 -9.15
CA ALA A 251 -8.47 -9.83 -10.42
C ALA A 251 -9.90 -9.84 -10.96
N ALA A 252 -10.88 -10.13 -10.09
CA ALA A 252 -12.29 -10.08 -10.46
C ALA A 252 -12.70 -8.65 -10.87
N ALA A 253 -12.28 -7.64 -10.12
CA ALA A 253 -12.52 -6.23 -10.44
C ALA A 253 -11.95 -5.86 -11.82
N ALA A 254 -10.70 -6.28 -12.09
CA ALA A 254 -10.02 -6.05 -13.35
C ALA A 254 -10.65 -6.81 -14.51
N TYR A 255 -11.06 -8.07 -14.30
CA TYR A 255 -11.79 -8.85 -15.29
C TYR A 255 -13.09 -8.14 -15.71
N PHE A 256 -13.90 -7.71 -14.76
CA PHE A 256 -15.14 -6.99 -15.07
C PHE A 256 -14.87 -5.67 -15.79
N LEU A 257 -13.81 -4.95 -15.45
CA LEU A 257 -13.43 -3.75 -16.17
C LEU A 257 -13.05 -4.08 -17.63
N VAL A 258 -12.18 -5.07 -17.83
CA VAL A 258 -11.76 -5.48 -19.17
C VAL A 258 -12.97 -5.94 -19.97
N ASN A 259 -13.82 -6.80 -19.39
CA ASN A 259 -15.00 -7.33 -20.05
C ASN A 259 -16.08 -6.25 -20.34
N SER A 260 -16.03 -5.10 -19.65
CA SER A 260 -16.88 -3.95 -19.97
C SER A 260 -16.45 -3.25 -21.26
N LEU A 261 -15.17 -3.34 -21.63
CA LEU A 261 -14.57 -2.65 -22.77
C LEU A 261 -14.28 -3.61 -23.94
N TYR A 262 -13.79 -4.80 -23.62
CA TYR A 262 -13.36 -5.82 -24.57
C TYR A 262 -13.75 -7.20 -24.05
N GLN A 263 -14.47 -7.98 -24.87
CA GLN A 263 -14.92 -9.31 -24.46
C GLN A 263 -13.73 -10.27 -24.36
N ILE A 264 -13.49 -10.79 -23.17
CA ILE A 264 -12.47 -11.79 -22.90
C ILE A 264 -13.14 -12.98 -22.21
N ASP A 265 -12.77 -14.19 -22.64
CA ASP A 265 -13.25 -15.42 -22.02
C ASP A 265 -12.82 -15.52 -20.56
N ILE A 266 -13.69 -16.04 -19.73
CA ILE A 266 -13.44 -16.21 -18.29
C ILE A 266 -12.20 -17.09 -18.02
N GLN A 267 -11.87 -17.99 -18.94
CA GLN A 267 -10.68 -18.86 -18.86
C GLN A 267 -9.37 -18.06 -18.77
N HIS A 268 -9.32 -16.87 -19.38
CA HIS A 268 -8.15 -15.98 -19.30
C HIS A 268 -8.05 -15.18 -18.01
N THR A 269 -9.03 -15.30 -17.10
CA THR A 269 -9.04 -14.49 -15.86
C THR A 269 -7.80 -14.73 -15.00
N VAL A 270 -7.31 -15.97 -14.92
CA VAL A 270 -6.12 -16.30 -14.12
C VAL A 270 -4.87 -15.68 -14.76
N ILE A 271 -4.75 -15.75 -16.08
CA ILE A 271 -3.65 -15.11 -16.82
C ILE A 271 -3.70 -13.59 -16.63
N LEU A 272 -4.88 -12.98 -16.75
CA LEU A 272 -5.07 -11.55 -16.51
C LEU A 272 -4.65 -11.16 -15.08
N CYS A 273 -5.00 -11.97 -14.09
CA CYS A 273 -4.59 -11.75 -12.71
C CYS A 273 -3.06 -11.69 -12.59
N GLY A 274 -2.36 -12.63 -13.22
CA GLY A 274 -0.89 -12.64 -13.28
C GLY A 274 -0.31 -11.42 -13.97
N ILE A 275 -0.86 -11.04 -15.13
CA ILE A 275 -0.44 -9.84 -15.87
C ILE A 275 -0.59 -8.59 -14.99
N PHE A 276 -1.70 -8.46 -14.28
CA PHE A 276 -1.92 -7.32 -13.41
C PHE A 276 -0.98 -7.34 -12.21
N ALA A 277 -0.76 -8.51 -11.60
CA ALA A 277 0.16 -8.65 -10.48
C ALA A 277 1.58 -8.22 -10.87
N ILE A 278 2.14 -8.78 -11.94
CA ILE A 278 3.49 -8.43 -12.39
C ILE A 278 3.60 -6.97 -12.83
N SER A 279 2.56 -6.40 -13.43
CA SER A 279 2.53 -4.99 -13.82
C SER A 279 2.57 -4.06 -12.60
N VAL A 280 1.82 -4.39 -11.54
CA VAL A 280 1.86 -3.67 -10.27
C VAL A 280 3.24 -3.79 -9.63
N LEU A 281 3.82 -5.00 -9.60
CA LEU A 281 5.16 -5.24 -9.05
C LEU A 281 6.25 -4.48 -9.82
N ALA A 282 6.18 -4.45 -11.16
CA ALA A 282 7.06 -3.64 -12.00
C ALA A 282 6.93 -2.14 -11.69
N GLY A 283 5.70 -1.65 -11.52
CA GLY A 283 5.43 -0.29 -11.08
C GLY A 283 6.00 0.02 -9.69
N ILE A 284 5.98 -0.94 -8.76
CA ILE A 284 6.59 -0.83 -7.44
C ILE A 284 8.12 -0.79 -7.57
N ALA A 285 8.71 -1.70 -8.35
CA ALA A 285 10.15 -1.80 -8.57
C ALA A 285 10.73 -0.54 -9.24
N SER A 286 9.93 0.19 -10.02
CA SER A 286 10.31 1.48 -10.59
C SER A 286 10.32 2.59 -9.52
N PHE A 287 11.27 2.53 -8.60
CA PHE A 287 11.32 3.36 -7.38
C PHE A 287 11.32 4.87 -7.66
N PHE A 288 11.92 5.28 -8.79
CA PHE A 288 12.06 6.70 -9.14
C PHE A 288 10.80 7.29 -9.81
N VAL A 289 9.90 6.45 -10.29
CA VAL A 289 8.71 6.87 -11.02
C VAL A 289 7.54 7.02 -10.05
N PRO A 290 6.92 8.22 -9.95
CA PRO A 290 5.78 8.44 -9.09
C PRO A 290 4.64 7.44 -9.43
N ALA A 291 4.15 6.73 -8.44
CA ALA A 291 3.09 5.73 -8.58
C ALA A 291 3.29 4.68 -9.70
N GLY A 292 4.54 4.49 -10.22
CA GLY A 292 4.85 3.59 -11.33
C GLY A 292 4.27 4.01 -12.68
N LEU A 293 3.98 5.33 -12.86
CA LEU A 293 3.39 5.87 -14.09
C LEU A 293 4.22 5.50 -15.32
N GLY A 294 3.56 4.97 -16.35
CA GLY A 294 4.19 4.55 -17.60
C GLY A 294 4.81 3.15 -17.55
N VAL A 295 5.52 2.78 -16.48
CA VAL A 295 6.14 1.45 -16.35
C VAL A 295 5.08 0.37 -16.19
N ARG A 296 4.12 0.59 -15.28
CA ARG A 296 3.01 -0.34 -15.06
C ARG A 296 2.17 -0.51 -16.32
N GLU A 297 1.78 0.60 -16.92
CA GLU A 297 0.97 0.62 -18.14
C GLU A 297 1.73 -0.02 -19.33
N GLY A 298 3.03 0.22 -19.45
CA GLY A 298 3.87 -0.39 -20.50
C GLY A 298 3.97 -1.91 -20.36
N VAL A 299 4.30 -2.41 -19.16
CA VAL A 299 4.36 -3.86 -18.89
C VAL A 299 2.99 -4.50 -19.11
N GLN A 300 1.92 -3.87 -18.63
CA GLN A 300 0.57 -4.37 -18.78
C GLN A 300 0.14 -4.43 -20.23
N SER A 301 0.37 -3.37 -21.01
CA SER A 301 0.05 -3.32 -22.43
C SER A 301 0.83 -4.37 -23.23
N TYR A 302 2.12 -4.52 -22.93
CA TYR A 302 2.95 -5.52 -23.58
C TYR A 302 2.44 -6.95 -23.32
N LEU A 303 2.19 -7.31 -22.07
CA LEU A 303 1.73 -8.65 -21.73
C LEU A 303 0.30 -8.93 -22.23
N LEU A 304 -0.59 -7.94 -22.18
CA LEU A 304 -1.92 -8.06 -22.74
C LEU A 304 -1.88 -8.22 -24.27
N SER A 305 -0.92 -7.61 -24.95
CA SER A 305 -0.80 -7.73 -26.42
C SER A 305 -0.44 -9.12 -26.92
N LEU A 306 -0.06 -10.03 -26.02
CA LEU A 306 0.12 -11.45 -26.34
C LEU A 306 -1.22 -12.18 -26.53
N PHE A 307 -2.33 -11.63 -26.06
CA PHE A 307 -3.66 -12.25 -26.07
C PHE A 307 -4.71 -11.43 -26.84
N ILE A 308 -4.50 -10.12 -26.96
CA ILE A 308 -5.43 -9.20 -27.61
C ILE A 308 -4.67 -8.21 -28.49
N PRO A 309 -5.31 -7.54 -29.48
CA PRO A 309 -4.64 -6.52 -30.31
C PRO A 309 -3.97 -5.44 -29.46
N ILE A 310 -2.77 -5.00 -29.84
CA ILE A 310 -1.96 -4.04 -29.10
C ILE A 310 -2.70 -2.73 -28.82
N SER A 311 -3.53 -2.27 -29.75
CA SER A 311 -4.37 -1.09 -29.58
C SER A 311 -5.36 -1.23 -28.43
N ALA A 312 -6.03 -2.39 -28.33
CA ALA A 312 -6.93 -2.70 -27.24
C ALA A 312 -6.15 -2.85 -25.90
N ALA A 313 -5.00 -3.51 -25.93
CA ALA A 313 -4.14 -3.69 -24.76
C ALA A 313 -3.71 -2.35 -24.14
N VAL A 314 -3.28 -1.39 -24.96
CA VAL A 314 -2.88 -0.04 -24.51
C VAL A 314 -4.08 0.71 -23.94
N LEU A 315 -5.23 0.69 -24.65
CA LEU A 315 -6.44 1.37 -24.18
C LEU A 315 -6.92 0.82 -22.84
N ILE A 316 -6.96 -0.51 -22.69
CA ILE A 316 -7.33 -1.19 -21.45
C ILE A 316 -6.38 -0.81 -20.32
N SER A 317 -5.07 -0.77 -20.57
CA SER A 317 -4.07 -0.39 -19.56
C SER A 317 -4.26 1.04 -19.06
N LEU A 318 -4.56 1.97 -19.97
CA LEU A 318 -4.87 3.37 -19.61
C LEU A 318 -6.22 3.49 -18.88
N ALA A 319 -7.25 2.76 -19.36
CA ALA A 319 -8.55 2.72 -18.70
C ALA A 319 -8.45 2.17 -17.27
N MET A 320 -7.67 1.10 -17.06
CA MET A 320 -7.39 0.56 -15.72
C MET A 320 -6.72 1.59 -14.82
N ARG A 321 -5.83 2.40 -15.37
CA ARG A 321 -5.20 3.47 -14.59
C ARG A 321 -6.20 4.53 -14.14
N ALA A 322 -7.02 5.02 -15.06
CA ALA A 322 -8.09 5.98 -14.74
C ALA A 322 -9.06 5.42 -13.71
N TRP A 323 -9.49 4.17 -13.91
CA TRP A 323 -10.38 3.45 -13.01
C TRP A 323 -9.80 3.31 -11.58
N MET A 324 -8.52 2.94 -11.44
CA MET A 324 -7.83 2.89 -10.15
C MET A 324 -7.81 4.26 -9.45
N ILE A 325 -7.46 5.33 -10.20
CA ILE A 325 -7.43 6.70 -9.66
C ILE A 325 -8.82 7.12 -9.18
N LEU A 326 -9.87 6.82 -9.94
CA LEU A 326 -11.26 7.11 -9.56
C LEU A 326 -11.67 6.35 -8.30
N GLY A 327 -11.37 5.05 -8.21
CA GLY A 327 -11.64 4.23 -7.02
C GLY A 327 -10.95 4.76 -5.77
N GLU A 328 -9.66 5.05 -5.87
CA GLU A 328 -8.88 5.62 -4.77
C GLU A 328 -9.37 7.01 -4.36
N THR A 329 -9.73 7.84 -5.32
CA THR A 329 -10.31 9.16 -5.06
C THR A 329 -11.65 9.03 -4.32
N GLY A 330 -12.49 8.07 -4.74
CA GLY A 330 -13.74 7.76 -4.04
C GLY A 330 -13.49 7.35 -2.58
N CYS A 331 -12.53 6.45 -2.35
CA CYS A 331 -12.13 6.03 -0.99
C CYS A 331 -11.53 7.18 -0.18
N PHE A 332 -10.73 8.05 -0.79
CA PHE A 332 -10.19 9.26 -0.15
C PHE A 332 -11.33 10.19 0.31
N LEU A 333 -12.28 10.50 -0.57
CA LEU A 333 -13.42 11.35 -0.22
C LEU A 333 -14.31 10.73 0.87
N ALA A 334 -14.53 9.42 0.82
CA ALA A 334 -15.22 8.68 1.89
C ALA A 334 -14.45 8.75 3.22
N ALA A 335 -13.13 8.58 3.17
CA ALA A 335 -12.25 8.65 4.35
C ALA A 335 -12.26 10.02 5.03
N LEU A 336 -12.40 11.11 4.27
CA LEU A 336 -12.51 12.47 4.83
C LEU A 336 -13.79 12.67 5.66
N ARG A 337 -14.87 11.96 5.35
CA ARG A 337 -16.15 12.01 6.07
C ARG A 337 -16.13 11.26 7.40
N ILE A 338 -15.17 10.36 7.62
CA ILE A 338 -15.04 9.62 8.88
C ILE A 338 -14.62 10.60 9.98
N LYS A 339 -15.44 10.76 11.00
CA LYS A 339 -15.16 11.62 12.15
C LYS A 339 -13.88 11.17 12.84
N LYS A 340 -13.13 12.12 13.40
CA LYS A 340 -12.00 11.80 14.28
C LYS A 340 -12.52 10.96 15.44
N PRO A 341 -11.82 9.89 15.88
CA PRO A 341 -12.20 9.27 17.13
C PRO A 341 -12.15 10.35 18.21
N ARG A 342 -13.14 10.36 19.07
CA ARG A 342 -13.00 11.04 20.36
C ARG A 342 -12.05 10.17 21.18
N LEU A 343 -10.76 10.25 20.85
CA LEU A 343 -9.72 9.73 21.72
C LEU A 343 -9.46 10.82 22.74
N TRP A 344 -10.03 10.55 23.93
CA TRP A 344 -9.83 11.20 25.25
C TRP A 344 -10.25 12.66 25.37
#